data_e315c91dfc379f27b2b3bc7ff007bbf8
#
_entry.id   e315c91dfc379f27b2b3bc7ff007bbf8
#
_cell.length_a   1.000
_cell.length_b   1.000
_cell.length_c   1.000
_cell.angle_alpha   90.00
_cell.angle_beta   90.00
_cell.angle_gamma   90.00
#
_symmetry.space_group_name_H-M   'P 1'
#
loop_
_entity.id
_entity.type
_entity.pdbx_description
1 polymer ?
#
loop_
_entity_poly.entity_id
_entity_poly.type
_entity_poly.pdbx_seq_one_letter_code
_entity_poly.pdbx_strand_id
1 'polypeptide(L)'
;SDVIRYPDSVEEKVVLEKIEELNKDISVSGILVQLPLPKHIDKQKVIEAIDPSKDVDGFHPMNVGNLSSGYESSVPCTPLGCYLLIKKIEPNLSGKKAVVVGRSNLNGKPMTQLLLKENCTVTITHSRTKDLKAECLEADIIVAAVGIPELVKGDWVKKDTIVIDVGINKTDKGIVGDVDFDEVSKNAKALTPVPG
;
A
#
# COMPACT_ATOMS: atom_id res chain seq x y z
N SER A 1 19.15 7.43 -13.28
CA SER A 1 17.80 6.99 -13.68
C SER A 1 17.32 7.80 -14.85
N ASP A 2 16.72 7.16 -15.82
CA ASP A 2 16.17 7.79 -17.02
C ASP A 2 14.66 7.94 -16.84
N VAL A 3 14.12 9.09 -17.22
CA VAL A 3 12.69 9.36 -17.17
C VAL A 3 12.15 9.49 -18.57
N ILE A 4 11.27 8.56 -18.96
CA ILE A 4 10.61 8.56 -20.26
C ILE A 4 9.21 9.12 -20.05
N ARG A 5 8.89 10.21 -20.73
CA ARG A 5 7.58 10.87 -20.62
C ARG A 5 6.84 10.76 -21.95
N TYR A 6 5.58 10.35 -21.85
CA TYR A 6 4.65 10.31 -22.96
C TYR A 6 3.50 11.28 -22.74
N PRO A 7 2.87 11.79 -23.80
CA PRO A 7 1.61 12.51 -23.68
C PRO A 7 0.49 11.57 -23.24
N ASP A 8 -0.57 12.11 -22.63
CA ASP A 8 -1.73 11.32 -22.18
C ASP A 8 -2.43 10.56 -23.32
N SER A 9 -2.19 10.96 -24.58
CA SER A 9 -2.74 10.32 -25.78
C SER A 9 -1.87 9.17 -26.33
N VAL A 10 -0.78 8.79 -25.68
CA VAL A 10 0.09 7.70 -26.15
C VAL A 10 -0.69 6.39 -26.29
N GLU A 11 -0.44 5.66 -27.34
CA GLU A 11 -1.06 4.35 -27.56
C GLU A 11 -0.45 3.30 -26.61
N GLU A 12 -1.28 2.39 -26.09
CA GLU A 12 -0.86 1.26 -25.24
C GLU A 12 0.31 0.49 -25.85
N LYS A 13 0.26 0.24 -27.15
CA LYS A 13 1.29 -0.48 -27.89
C LYS A 13 2.69 0.16 -27.74
N VAL A 14 2.78 1.49 -27.81
CA VAL A 14 4.05 2.22 -27.68
C VAL A 14 4.65 2.02 -26.29
N VAL A 15 3.82 2.02 -25.26
CA VAL A 15 4.25 1.77 -23.87
C VAL A 15 4.75 0.33 -23.73
N LEU A 16 4.03 -0.64 -24.26
CA LEU A 16 4.41 -2.06 -24.20
C LEU A 16 5.70 -2.36 -24.94
N GLU A 17 5.87 -1.80 -26.16
CA GLU A 17 7.10 -1.92 -26.94
C GLU A 17 8.32 -1.34 -26.18
N LYS A 18 8.13 -0.21 -25.48
CA LYS A 18 9.20 0.37 -24.67
C LYS A 18 9.57 -0.50 -23.47
N ILE A 19 8.58 -1.08 -22.79
CA ILE A 19 8.83 -2.02 -21.69
C ILE A 19 9.60 -3.24 -22.20
N GLU A 20 9.23 -3.79 -23.36
CA GLU A 20 9.93 -4.93 -23.96
C GLU A 20 11.39 -4.60 -24.31
N GLU A 21 11.66 -3.39 -24.83
CA GLU A 21 13.02 -2.89 -25.07
C GLU A 21 13.82 -2.84 -23.76
N LEU A 22 13.25 -2.24 -22.70
CA LEU A 22 13.88 -2.11 -21.39
C LEU A 22 14.11 -3.46 -20.69
N ASN A 23 13.20 -4.42 -20.88
CA ASN A 23 13.37 -5.78 -20.37
C ASN A 23 14.62 -6.46 -20.98
N LYS A 24 14.89 -6.23 -22.27
CA LYS A 24 16.03 -6.82 -22.99
C LYS A 24 17.35 -6.12 -22.70
N ASP A 25 17.31 -4.88 -22.23
CA ASP A 25 18.52 -4.10 -21.94
C ASP A 25 19.14 -4.53 -20.61
N ILE A 26 20.32 -5.17 -20.68
CA ILE A 26 21.04 -5.66 -19.49
C ILE A 26 21.52 -4.51 -18.57
N SER A 27 21.63 -3.29 -19.10
CA SER A 27 22.03 -2.12 -18.29
C SER A 27 20.89 -1.58 -17.42
N VAL A 28 19.63 -1.96 -17.70
CA VAL A 28 18.45 -1.56 -16.96
C VAL A 28 18.20 -2.55 -15.82
N SER A 29 18.41 -2.11 -14.58
CA SER A 29 18.24 -2.92 -13.38
C SER A 29 16.81 -2.92 -12.84
N GLY A 30 15.98 -1.94 -13.22
CA GLY A 30 14.60 -1.84 -12.75
C GLY A 30 13.74 -0.93 -13.61
N ILE A 31 12.47 -1.24 -13.67
CA ILE A 31 11.45 -0.51 -14.44
C ILE A 31 10.33 -0.10 -13.50
N LEU A 32 9.95 1.17 -13.54
CA LEU A 32 8.81 1.72 -12.85
C LEU A 32 7.87 2.37 -13.86
N VAL A 33 6.61 1.99 -13.83
CA VAL A 33 5.56 2.66 -14.59
C VAL A 33 4.65 3.43 -13.65
N GLN A 34 4.72 4.75 -13.72
CA GLN A 34 3.95 5.63 -12.83
C GLN A 34 2.45 5.43 -12.98
N LEU A 35 1.79 5.09 -11.90
CA LEU A 35 0.33 4.99 -11.83
C LEU A 35 -0.28 6.28 -11.25
N PRO A 36 -1.54 6.65 -11.64
CA PRO A 36 -2.42 5.93 -12.57
C PRO A 36 -2.09 6.16 -14.05
N LEU A 37 -2.42 5.20 -14.89
CA LEU A 37 -2.34 5.33 -16.34
C LEU A 37 -3.62 5.95 -16.93
N PRO A 38 -3.56 6.55 -18.16
CA PRO A 38 -4.73 6.94 -18.91
C PRO A 38 -5.72 5.77 -19.10
N LYS A 39 -7.03 6.06 -19.14
CA LYS A 39 -8.09 5.04 -19.13
C LYS A 39 -8.07 4.06 -20.32
N HIS A 40 -7.48 4.46 -21.44
CA HIS A 40 -7.38 3.64 -22.66
C HIS A 40 -6.20 2.65 -22.61
N ILE A 41 -5.33 2.74 -21.60
CA ILE A 41 -4.19 1.83 -21.40
C ILE A 41 -4.56 0.82 -20.30
N ASP A 42 -4.49 -0.47 -20.63
CA ASP A 42 -4.74 -1.53 -19.67
C ASP A 42 -3.58 -1.65 -18.68
N LYS A 43 -3.83 -1.17 -17.46
CA LYS A 43 -2.86 -1.21 -16.37
C LYS A 43 -2.32 -2.63 -16.12
N GLN A 44 -3.17 -3.64 -16.21
CA GLN A 44 -2.76 -5.02 -15.91
C GLN A 44 -1.80 -5.55 -16.96
N LYS A 45 -2.07 -5.31 -18.24
CA LYS A 45 -1.14 -5.67 -19.32
C LYS A 45 0.21 -4.99 -19.19
N VAL A 46 0.20 -3.71 -18.80
CA VAL A 46 1.45 -2.95 -18.60
C VAL A 46 2.27 -3.54 -17.46
N ILE A 47 1.64 -3.84 -16.33
CA ILE A 47 2.31 -4.47 -15.17
C ILE A 47 2.87 -5.85 -15.56
N GLU A 48 2.09 -6.68 -16.24
CA GLU A 48 2.49 -8.03 -16.66
C GLU A 48 3.55 -8.05 -17.76
N ALA A 49 3.71 -6.94 -18.51
CA ALA A 49 4.76 -6.82 -19.52
C ALA A 49 6.15 -6.55 -18.93
N ILE A 50 6.23 -6.08 -17.67
CA ILE A 50 7.51 -5.84 -16.99
C ILE A 50 8.11 -7.19 -16.60
N ASP A 51 9.40 -7.40 -16.86
CA ASP A 51 10.12 -8.57 -16.35
C ASP A 51 10.04 -8.58 -14.81
N PRO A 52 9.56 -9.66 -14.17
CA PRO A 52 9.42 -9.73 -12.71
C PRO A 52 10.70 -9.38 -11.95
N SER A 53 11.87 -9.66 -12.52
CA SER A 53 13.17 -9.33 -11.92
C SER A 53 13.49 -7.83 -11.97
N LYS A 54 12.82 -7.09 -12.85
CA LYS A 54 12.96 -5.63 -13.03
C LYS A 54 11.77 -4.84 -12.48
N ASP A 55 10.73 -5.50 -12.00
CA ASP A 55 9.57 -4.86 -11.36
C ASP A 55 9.95 -4.33 -9.98
N VAL A 56 10.30 -3.05 -9.91
CA VAL A 56 10.71 -2.42 -8.65
C VAL A 56 9.55 -2.06 -7.73
N ASP A 57 8.33 -1.99 -8.27
CA ASP A 57 7.12 -1.73 -7.48
C ASP A 57 6.52 -2.98 -6.85
N GLY A 58 6.93 -4.17 -7.30
CA GLY A 58 6.41 -5.45 -6.80
C GLY A 58 4.95 -5.70 -7.15
N PHE A 59 4.46 -5.14 -8.25
CA PHE A 59 3.06 -5.28 -8.70
C PHE A 59 2.84 -6.44 -9.67
N HIS A 60 3.91 -6.96 -10.27
CA HIS A 60 3.82 -8.11 -11.16
C HIS A 60 3.23 -9.32 -10.42
N PRO A 61 2.28 -10.10 -11.02
CA PRO A 61 1.67 -11.24 -10.37
C PRO A 61 2.65 -12.25 -9.78
N MET A 62 3.82 -12.44 -10.40
CA MET A 62 4.89 -13.29 -9.88
C MET A 62 5.41 -12.77 -8.53
N ASN A 63 5.73 -11.47 -8.43
CA ASN A 63 6.21 -10.86 -7.19
C ASN A 63 5.14 -10.88 -6.09
N VAL A 64 3.88 -10.60 -6.45
CA VAL A 64 2.73 -10.71 -5.53
C VAL A 64 2.59 -12.15 -5.02
N GLY A 65 2.70 -13.15 -5.90
CA GLY A 65 2.66 -14.57 -5.55
C GLY A 65 3.81 -14.96 -4.62
N ASN A 66 5.03 -14.54 -4.94
CA ASN A 66 6.21 -14.78 -4.13
C ASN A 66 6.08 -14.18 -2.73
N LEU A 67 5.66 -12.91 -2.63
CA LEU A 67 5.41 -12.24 -1.35
C LEU A 67 4.37 -13.01 -0.51
N SER A 68 3.27 -13.43 -1.15
CA SER A 68 2.20 -14.18 -0.47
C SER A 68 2.64 -15.56 0.00
N SER A 69 3.57 -16.18 -0.73
CA SER A 69 4.12 -17.51 -0.42
C SER A 69 5.35 -17.47 0.50
N GLY A 70 5.79 -16.28 0.89
CA GLY A 70 6.94 -16.09 1.76
C GLY A 70 8.30 -16.17 1.07
N TYR A 71 8.33 -16.22 -0.27
CA TYR A 71 9.56 -16.18 -1.06
C TYR A 71 10.11 -14.75 -1.15
N GLU A 72 11.38 -14.64 -1.54
CA GLU A 72 12.01 -13.35 -1.84
C GLU A 72 11.37 -12.71 -3.08
N SER A 73 11.05 -11.43 -2.99
CA SER A 73 10.40 -10.69 -4.07
C SER A 73 10.57 -9.19 -3.89
N SER A 74 10.35 -8.43 -4.94
CA SER A 74 10.09 -7.00 -4.82
C SER A 74 8.81 -6.78 -4.02
N VAL A 75 8.86 -5.82 -3.08
CA VAL A 75 7.74 -5.46 -2.20
C VAL A 75 7.35 -4.02 -2.50
N PRO A 76 6.05 -3.71 -2.66
CA PRO A 76 5.60 -2.35 -2.87
C PRO A 76 6.13 -1.38 -1.82
N CYS A 77 6.70 -0.25 -2.26
CA CYS A 77 7.44 0.66 -1.38
C CYS A 77 6.58 1.24 -0.24
N THR A 78 5.32 1.60 -0.50
CA THR A 78 4.44 2.16 0.54
C THR A 78 4.13 1.14 1.64
N PRO A 79 3.67 -0.09 1.38
CA PRO A 79 3.53 -1.12 2.41
C PRO A 79 4.83 -1.43 3.16
N LEU A 80 5.97 -1.48 2.45
CA LEU A 80 7.26 -1.70 3.08
C LEU A 80 7.64 -0.56 4.03
N GLY A 81 7.45 0.69 3.61
CA GLY A 81 7.66 1.87 4.46
C GLY A 81 6.78 1.84 5.71
N CYS A 82 5.48 1.55 5.56
CA CYS A 82 4.55 1.40 6.68
C CYS A 82 5.00 0.31 7.65
N TYR A 83 5.40 -0.84 7.12
CA TYR A 83 5.95 -1.94 7.91
C TYR A 83 7.18 -1.52 8.72
N LEU A 84 8.14 -0.83 8.09
CA LEU A 84 9.35 -0.36 8.78
C LEU A 84 9.04 0.65 9.88
N LEU A 85 8.05 1.53 9.69
CA LEU A 85 7.58 2.47 10.71
C LEU A 85 6.98 1.71 11.90
N ILE A 86 6.13 0.71 11.65
CA ILE A 86 5.55 -0.14 12.70
C ILE A 86 6.65 -0.84 13.48
N LYS A 87 7.61 -1.48 12.80
CA LYS A 87 8.73 -2.18 13.43
C LYS A 87 9.63 -1.27 14.26
N LYS A 88 9.74 0.00 13.91
CA LYS A 88 10.50 0.99 14.69
C LYS A 88 9.84 1.29 16.04
N ILE A 89 8.51 1.26 16.10
CA ILE A 89 7.73 1.53 17.33
C ILE A 89 7.54 0.25 18.15
N GLU A 90 7.32 -0.87 17.48
CA GLU A 90 7.08 -2.18 18.09
C GLU A 90 7.93 -3.25 17.37
N PRO A 91 9.14 -3.55 17.86
CA PRO A 91 10.04 -4.50 17.22
C PRO A 91 9.51 -5.93 17.15
N ASN A 92 8.67 -6.35 18.12
CA ASN A 92 8.04 -7.67 18.15
C ASN A 92 6.53 -7.58 17.85
N LEU A 93 6.14 -8.02 16.66
CA LEU A 93 4.76 -8.03 16.22
C LEU A 93 4.05 -9.37 16.44
N SER A 94 4.77 -10.40 16.88
CA SER A 94 4.21 -11.74 17.05
C SER A 94 3.01 -11.75 18.01
N GLY A 95 1.89 -12.31 17.55
CA GLY A 95 0.63 -12.39 18.28
C GLY A 95 -0.20 -11.11 18.31
N LYS A 96 0.29 -9.99 17.72
CA LYS A 96 -0.50 -8.75 17.63
C LYS A 96 -1.67 -8.92 16.67
N LYS A 97 -2.80 -8.27 16.98
CA LYS A 97 -3.94 -8.13 16.09
C LYS A 97 -3.73 -6.92 15.18
N ALA A 98 -3.71 -7.11 13.89
CA ALA A 98 -3.58 -6.04 12.91
C ALA A 98 -4.82 -5.95 12.03
N VAL A 99 -5.33 -4.74 11.85
CA VAL A 99 -6.43 -4.45 10.94
C VAL A 99 -5.93 -3.58 9.79
N VAL A 100 -6.10 -4.09 8.57
CA VAL A 100 -5.79 -3.35 7.34
C VAL A 100 -7.10 -2.87 6.73
N VAL A 101 -7.33 -1.56 6.78
CA VAL A 101 -8.51 -0.91 6.22
C VAL A 101 -8.24 -0.60 4.75
N GLY A 102 -8.79 -1.44 3.86
CA GLY A 102 -8.54 -1.39 2.42
C GLY A 102 -7.87 -2.66 1.89
N ARG A 103 -8.25 -3.05 0.65
CA ARG A 103 -7.75 -4.29 0.01
C ARG A 103 -7.23 -4.08 -1.41
N SER A 104 -6.63 -2.93 -1.66
CA SER A 104 -6.01 -2.67 -2.97
C SER A 104 -4.80 -3.58 -3.20
N ASN A 105 -4.51 -3.88 -4.47
CA ASN A 105 -3.32 -4.62 -4.84
C ASN A 105 -2.03 -3.81 -4.56
N LEU A 106 -2.14 -2.48 -4.49
CA LEU A 106 -1.00 -1.59 -4.30
C LEU A 106 -0.59 -1.48 -2.82
N ASN A 107 -1.56 -1.50 -1.89
CA ASN A 107 -1.32 -1.22 -0.47
C ASN A 107 -1.88 -2.30 0.45
N GLY A 108 -3.20 -2.50 0.49
CA GLY A 108 -3.85 -3.32 1.51
C GLY A 108 -3.41 -4.78 1.49
N LYS A 109 -3.42 -5.43 0.33
CA LYS A 109 -3.00 -6.84 0.21
C LYS A 109 -1.53 -7.05 0.56
N PRO A 110 -0.55 -6.31 -0.02
CA PRO A 110 0.85 -6.49 0.34
C PRO A 110 1.13 -6.15 1.82
N MET A 111 0.46 -5.14 2.39
CA MET A 111 0.56 -4.85 3.83
C MET A 111 0.12 -6.03 4.69
N THR A 112 -0.98 -6.69 4.31
CA THR A 112 -1.46 -7.90 4.99
C THR A 112 -0.39 -9.00 4.98
N GLN A 113 0.27 -9.23 3.86
CA GLN A 113 1.31 -10.26 3.74
C GLN A 113 2.53 -9.94 4.62
N LEU A 114 2.95 -8.68 4.68
CA LEU A 114 4.07 -8.26 5.53
C LEU A 114 3.76 -8.48 7.02
N LEU A 115 2.55 -8.15 7.46
CA LEU A 115 2.11 -8.36 8.85
C LEU A 115 1.95 -9.84 9.20
N LEU A 116 1.44 -10.66 8.26
CA LEU A 116 1.36 -12.12 8.43
C LEU A 116 2.75 -12.74 8.59
N LYS A 117 3.74 -12.29 7.82
CA LYS A 117 5.14 -12.75 7.92
C LYS A 117 5.73 -12.49 9.31
N GLU A 118 5.26 -11.47 10.02
CA GLU A 118 5.63 -11.13 11.40
C GLU A 118 4.78 -11.86 12.47
N ASN A 119 4.00 -12.85 12.08
CA ASN A 119 3.09 -13.62 12.94
C ASN A 119 1.97 -12.78 13.58
N CYS A 120 1.53 -11.71 12.93
CA CYS A 120 0.30 -11.02 13.32
C CYS A 120 -0.93 -11.85 12.96
N THR A 121 -2.00 -11.72 13.76
CA THR A 121 -3.35 -12.07 13.33
C THR A 121 -3.91 -10.90 12.53
N VAL A 122 -4.15 -11.05 11.23
CA VAL A 122 -4.50 -9.94 10.35
C VAL A 122 -5.93 -10.05 9.86
N THR A 123 -6.71 -9.00 10.09
CA THR A 123 -8.02 -8.77 9.47
C THR A 123 -7.88 -7.75 8.34
N ILE A 124 -8.25 -8.12 7.13
CA ILE A 124 -8.33 -7.20 6.00
C ILE A 124 -9.79 -6.78 5.78
N THR A 125 -10.05 -5.48 5.79
CA THR A 125 -11.40 -4.93 5.69
C THR A 125 -11.63 -4.20 4.36
N HIS A 126 -12.87 -3.96 4.03
CA HIS A 126 -13.27 -3.32 2.77
C HIS A 126 -14.69 -2.74 2.87
N SER A 127 -15.18 -2.09 1.82
CA SER A 127 -16.49 -1.42 1.76
C SER A 127 -17.71 -2.31 2.05
N ARG A 128 -17.55 -3.64 2.13
CA ARG A 128 -18.61 -4.60 2.47
C ARG A 128 -18.41 -5.22 3.86
N THR A 129 -17.43 -4.78 4.63
CA THR A 129 -17.25 -5.18 6.03
C THR A 129 -18.43 -4.63 6.83
N LYS A 130 -19.10 -5.48 7.59
CA LYS A 130 -20.36 -5.13 8.26
C LYS A 130 -20.17 -4.12 9.39
N ASP A 131 -19.14 -4.30 10.21
CA ASP A 131 -18.83 -3.42 11.34
C ASP A 131 -17.35 -3.13 11.39
N LEU A 132 -16.95 -2.14 10.58
CA LEU A 132 -15.56 -1.73 10.49
C LEU A 132 -15.03 -1.15 11.80
N LYS A 133 -15.88 -0.46 12.56
CA LYS A 133 -15.52 0.07 13.87
C LYS A 133 -15.16 -1.03 14.86
N ALA A 134 -15.98 -2.08 14.95
CA ALA A 134 -15.71 -3.20 15.84
C ALA A 134 -14.39 -3.90 15.49
N GLU A 135 -14.09 -4.09 14.19
CA GLU A 135 -12.81 -4.65 13.75
C GLU A 135 -11.63 -3.77 14.21
N CYS A 136 -11.72 -2.45 14.02
CA CYS A 136 -10.68 -1.51 14.42
C CYS A 136 -10.47 -1.48 15.95
N LEU A 137 -11.52 -1.57 16.76
CA LEU A 137 -11.42 -1.56 18.22
C LEU A 137 -10.65 -2.75 18.81
N GLU A 138 -10.62 -3.87 18.10
CA GLU A 138 -9.85 -5.06 18.51
C GLU A 138 -8.35 -4.97 18.16
N ALA A 139 -7.95 -4.01 17.28
CA ALA A 139 -6.63 -3.96 16.70
C ALA A 139 -5.56 -3.38 17.64
N ASP A 140 -4.37 -3.97 17.65
CA ASP A 140 -3.14 -3.40 18.19
C ASP A 140 -2.44 -2.52 17.15
N ILE A 141 -2.68 -2.81 15.87
CA ILE A 141 -2.13 -2.10 14.72
C ILE A 141 -3.27 -1.84 13.73
N ILE A 142 -3.42 -0.60 13.28
CA ILE A 142 -4.35 -0.23 12.21
C ILE A 142 -3.54 0.40 11.07
N VAL A 143 -3.79 -0.08 9.84
CA VAL A 143 -3.25 0.54 8.62
C VAL A 143 -4.42 0.96 7.74
N ALA A 144 -4.64 2.27 7.59
CA ALA A 144 -5.74 2.83 6.79
C ALA A 144 -5.25 3.20 5.39
N ALA A 145 -5.84 2.60 4.35
CA ALA A 145 -5.45 2.74 2.94
C ALA A 145 -6.65 2.61 1.99
N VAL A 146 -7.65 3.48 2.15
CA VAL A 146 -8.93 3.43 1.39
C VAL A 146 -9.18 4.67 0.55
N GLY A 147 -8.47 5.78 0.78
CA GLY A 147 -8.69 7.05 0.09
C GLY A 147 -10.04 7.70 0.44
N ILE A 148 -10.47 7.59 1.69
CA ILE A 148 -11.68 8.22 2.22
C ILE A 148 -11.27 9.15 3.36
N PRO A 149 -11.48 10.49 3.22
CA PRO A 149 -11.04 11.45 4.21
C PRO A 149 -11.56 11.15 5.61
N GLU A 150 -10.65 11.08 6.58
CA GLU A 150 -10.97 10.98 8.02
C GLU A 150 -12.00 9.87 8.38
N LEU A 151 -11.97 8.74 7.67
CA LEU A 151 -12.87 7.62 7.89
C LEU A 151 -12.70 7.00 9.28
N VAL A 152 -11.45 6.78 9.72
CA VAL A 152 -11.15 6.18 11.02
C VAL A 152 -11.19 7.26 12.10
N LYS A 153 -12.13 7.12 13.03
CA LYS A 153 -12.37 8.09 14.11
C LYS A 153 -11.71 7.69 15.43
N GLY A 154 -11.58 8.63 16.35
CA GLY A 154 -10.97 8.40 17.66
C GLY A 154 -11.64 7.30 18.48
N ASP A 155 -12.96 7.17 18.39
CA ASP A 155 -13.76 6.14 19.06
C ASP A 155 -13.69 4.75 18.40
N TRP A 156 -12.91 4.61 17.30
CA TRP A 156 -12.60 3.33 16.64
C TRP A 156 -11.25 2.77 17.09
N VAL A 157 -10.46 3.55 17.81
CA VAL A 157 -9.09 3.21 18.15
C VAL A 157 -8.96 3.03 19.66
N LYS A 158 -8.61 1.80 20.07
CA LYS A 158 -8.34 1.54 21.49
C LYS A 158 -7.04 2.19 21.93
N LYS A 159 -6.86 2.33 23.25
CA LYS A 159 -5.63 2.88 23.82
C LYS A 159 -4.41 2.05 23.41
N ASP A 160 -3.29 2.75 23.15
CA ASP A 160 -2.00 2.20 22.82
C ASP A 160 -1.91 1.49 21.44
N THR A 161 -2.89 1.69 20.56
CA THR A 161 -2.85 1.21 19.16
C THR A 161 -1.81 1.98 18.34
N ILE A 162 -1.09 1.28 17.47
CA ILE A 162 -0.24 1.90 16.42
C ILE A 162 -1.11 2.11 15.19
N VAL A 163 -1.16 3.34 14.68
CA VAL A 163 -1.98 3.69 13.53
C VAL A 163 -1.11 4.26 12.41
N ILE A 164 -1.19 3.65 11.24
CA ILE A 164 -0.54 4.11 10.01
C ILE A 164 -1.61 4.59 9.03
N ASP A 165 -1.55 5.86 8.71
CA ASP A 165 -2.41 6.48 7.73
C ASP A 165 -1.68 6.57 6.38
N VAL A 166 -2.20 5.88 5.37
CA VAL A 166 -1.68 5.85 3.99
C VAL A 166 -2.49 6.77 3.06
N GLY A 167 -3.61 7.28 3.55
CA GLY A 167 -4.53 8.11 2.78
C GLY A 167 -3.90 9.44 2.36
N ILE A 168 -4.17 9.86 1.11
CA ILE A 168 -3.84 11.21 0.63
C ILE A 168 -5.09 11.74 -0.07
N ASN A 169 -5.86 12.52 0.66
CA ASN A 169 -7.14 13.04 0.19
C ASN A 169 -7.07 14.57 0.05
N LYS A 170 -7.36 15.07 -1.14
CA LYS A 170 -7.50 16.52 -1.36
C LYS A 170 -8.89 16.96 -0.95
N THR A 171 -8.97 17.91 -0.03
CA THR A 171 -10.20 18.51 0.45
C THR A 171 -10.12 20.04 0.34
N ASP A 172 -11.23 20.74 0.54
CA ASP A 172 -11.25 22.22 0.57
C ASP A 172 -10.39 22.80 1.71
N LYS A 173 -10.08 21.99 2.73
CA LYS A 173 -9.21 22.34 3.87
C LYS A 173 -7.73 21.99 3.66
N GLY A 174 -7.39 21.40 2.51
CA GLY A 174 -6.04 20.93 2.22
C GLY A 174 -5.96 19.40 2.06
N ILE A 175 -4.77 18.85 2.31
CA ILE A 175 -4.53 17.41 2.24
C ILE A 175 -4.78 16.80 3.61
N VAL A 176 -5.62 15.76 3.66
CA VAL A 176 -5.91 14.98 4.86
C VAL A 176 -5.74 13.48 4.59
N GLY A 177 -5.54 12.70 5.64
CA GLY A 177 -5.47 11.25 5.56
C GLY A 177 -6.83 10.55 5.59
N ASP A 178 -6.77 9.23 5.73
CA ASP A 178 -7.94 8.38 5.96
C ASP A 178 -8.31 8.31 7.45
N VAL A 179 -7.47 8.87 8.32
CA VAL A 179 -7.62 8.87 9.78
C VAL A 179 -7.89 10.29 10.28
N ASP A 180 -8.85 10.44 11.19
CA ASP A 180 -9.06 11.69 11.92
C ASP A 180 -7.90 11.88 12.92
N PHE A 181 -6.90 12.65 12.51
CA PHE A 181 -5.64 12.79 13.24
C PHE A 181 -5.86 13.34 14.66
N ASP A 182 -6.68 14.37 14.80
CA ASP A 182 -6.89 15.06 16.07
C ASP A 182 -7.61 14.18 17.10
N GLU A 183 -8.56 13.37 16.67
CA GLU A 183 -9.26 12.45 17.53
C GLU A 183 -8.41 11.22 17.87
N VAL A 184 -7.80 10.60 16.87
CA VAL A 184 -7.05 9.34 17.03
C VAL A 184 -5.76 9.54 17.81
N SER A 185 -5.10 10.70 17.69
CA SER A 185 -3.88 11.02 18.43
C SER A 185 -4.04 10.97 19.95
N LYS A 186 -5.27 11.11 20.47
CA LYS A 186 -5.57 11.04 21.90
C LYS A 186 -5.47 9.62 22.48
N ASN A 187 -5.64 8.61 21.64
CA ASN A 187 -5.68 7.19 22.03
C ASN A 187 -4.48 6.39 21.50
N ALA A 188 -3.97 6.76 20.34
CA ALA A 188 -2.91 6.00 19.68
C ALA A 188 -1.56 6.09 20.43
N LYS A 189 -0.82 4.99 20.47
CA LYS A 189 0.59 4.94 20.92
C LYS A 189 1.49 5.70 19.93
N ALA A 190 1.18 5.55 18.64
CA ALA A 190 1.86 6.24 17.55
C ALA A 190 0.88 6.40 16.38
N LEU A 191 0.98 7.51 15.68
CA LEU A 191 0.14 7.85 14.53
C LEU A 191 0.99 8.59 13.50
N THR A 192 0.92 8.18 12.23
CA THR A 192 1.57 8.92 11.15
C THR A 192 0.74 10.13 10.74
N PRO A 193 1.35 11.31 10.56
CA PRO A 193 0.64 12.47 10.02
C PRO A 193 0.43 12.35 8.50
N VAL A 194 -0.54 13.11 7.97
CA VAL A 194 -0.72 13.32 6.53
C VAL A 194 -0.89 14.83 6.30
N PRO A 195 -0.06 15.44 5.43
CA PRO A 195 1.10 14.86 4.76
C PRO A 195 2.23 14.50 5.71
N GLY A 196 3.01 13.45 5.37
CA GLY A 196 4.10 12.94 6.19
C GLY A 196 5.23 12.38 5.35
#